data_aef84a9f4ba1bcc9438d3ed5ef784271
#
_entry.id   aef84a9f4ba1bcc9438d3ed5ef784271
#
_cell.length_a   1.000
_cell.length_b   1.000
_cell.length_c   1.000
_cell.angle_alpha   90.00
_cell.angle_beta   90.00
_cell.angle_gamma   90.00
#
_symmetry.space_group_name_H-M   'P 1'
#
loop_
_entity.id
_entity.type
_entity.pdbx_description
1 polymer ?
#
loop_
_entity_poly.entity_id
_entity_poly.type
_entity_poly.pdbx_seq_one_letter_code
_entity_poly.pdbx_strand_id
1 'polypeptide(L)' 'MKKNEYRSFDDLPLILSVPELASVLGISRAGAYELVKEKGFPSLTIGSRILIPRDKLIAWIDAKSSRGGG' A
#
# COMPACT_ATOMS: atom_id res chain seq x y z
N MET A 1 -2.18 2.57 21.79
CA MET A 1 -2.07 2.69 21.29
C MET A 1 -2.20 2.78 20.35
N LYS A 2 -2.41 2.90 19.63
CA LYS A 2 -2.47 2.86 18.79
C LYS A 2 -2.11 3.42 18.02
N LYS A 3 -1.94 3.42 17.23
CA LYS A 3 -1.37 3.83 16.50
C LYS A 3 -1.78 3.80 15.22
N ASN A 4 -1.55 3.68 14.26
CA ASN A 4 -1.84 3.44 12.89
C ASN A 4 -3.13 2.77 12.70
N GLU A 5 -4.14 3.32 13.24
CA GLU A 5 -5.41 2.75 13.08
C GLU A 5 -6.14 3.44 12.02
N TYR A 6 -6.23 2.85 10.84
CA TYR A 6 -6.96 3.42 9.72
C TYR A 6 -8.30 2.74 9.63
N ARG A 7 -9.36 3.50 9.81
CA ARG A 7 -10.68 2.93 9.80
C ARG A 7 -11.22 2.75 8.42
N SER A 8 -10.76 3.58 7.50
CA SER A 8 -11.18 3.45 6.13
C SER A 8 -10.09 4.01 5.26
N PHE A 9 -10.20 3.77 3.96
CA PHE A 9 -9.22 4.27 3.03
C PHE A 9 -9.18 5.80 3.02
N ASP A 10 -10.27 6.44 3.37
CA ASP A 10 -10.30 7.90 3.40
C ASP A 10 -9.41 8.47 4.49
N ASP A 11 -9.09 7.67 5.49
CA ASP A 11 -8.22 8.11 6.56
C ASP A 11 -6.77 8.09 6.18
N LEU A 12 -6.42 7.49 5.07
CA LEU A 12 -5.04 7.37 4.64
C LEU A 12 -4.58 8.64 3.95
N PRO A 13 -3.29 8.97 4.06
CA PRO A 13 -2.77 10.07 3.27
C PRO A 13 -2.85 9.76 1.79
N LEU A 14 -2.82 10.78 0.96
CA LEU A 14 -2.89 10.58 -0.48
C LEU A 14 -1.71 9.78 -1.01
N ILE A 15 -0.56 9.96 -0.41
CA ILE A 15 0.65 9.25 -0.81
C ILE A 15 1.20 8.54 0.42
N LEU A 16 1.49 7.26 0.28
CA LEU A 16 1.99 6.45 1.37
C LEU A 16 3.47 6.15 1.20
N SER A 17 4.17 6.05 2.31
CA SER A 17 5.53 5.54 2.30
C SER A 17 5.46 4.02 2.43
N VAL A 18 6.60 3.35 2.26
CA VAL A 18 6.62 1.90 2.41
C VAL A 18 6.27 1.46 3.83
N PRO A 19 6.80 2.10 4.89
CA PRO A 19 6.36 1.70 6.23
C PRO A 19 4.87 1.89 6.44
N GLU A 20 4.29 2.94 5.88
CA GLU A 20 2.86 3.14 6.00
C GLU A 20 2.10 2.07 5.25
N LEU A 21 2.58 1.69 4.08
CA LEU A 21 1.98 0.61 3.33
C LEU A 21 1.99 -0.69 4.13
N ALA A 22 3.12 -0.97 4.78
CA ALA A 22 3.22 -2.18 5.59
C ALA A 22 2.17 -2.18 6.70
N SER A 23 1.99 -1.02 7.32
CA SER A 23 1.02 -0.89 8.39
C SER A 23 -0.40 -1.10 7.89
N VAL A 24 -0.71 -0.52 6.76
CA VAL A 24 -2.04 -0.64 6.18
C VAL A 24 -2.36 -2.08 5.82
N LEU A 25 -1.39 -2.79 5.26
CA LEU A 25 -1.61 -4.16 4.83
C LEU A 25 -1.39 -5.18 5.93
N GLY A 26 -0.84 -4.75 7.05
CA GLY A 26 -0.58 -5.67 8.15
C GLY A 26 0.55 -6.63 7.87
N ILE A 27 1.55 -6.18 7.15
CA ILE A 27 2.70 -7.02 6.82
C ILE A 27 3.97 -6.36 7.31
N SER A 28 5.07 -7.11 7.27
CA SER A 28 6.35 -6.57 7.71
C SER A 28 6.86 -5.55 6.71
N ARG A 29 7.80 -4.72 7.15
CA ARG A 29 8.41 -3.76 6.23
C ARG A 29 9.13 -4.46 5.11
N ALA A 30 9.81 -5.57 5.44
CA ALA A 30 10.50 -6.32 4.40
C ALA A 30 9.51 -6.82 3.37
N GLY A 31 8.36 -7.30 3.82
CA GLY A 31 7.32 -7.74 2.91
C GLY A 31 6.80 -6.62 2.04
N ALA A 32 6.66 -5.44 2.62
CA ALA A 32 6.19 -4.30 1.86
C ALA A 32 7.20 -3.88 0.81
N TYR A 33 8.48 -3.90 1.14
CA TYR A 33 9.51 -3.58 0.16
C TYR A 33 9.53 -4.57 -0.99
N GLU A 34 9.31 -5.85 -0.68
CA GLU A 34 9.22 -6.85 -1.73
C GLU A 34 8.01 -6.60 -2.62
N LEU A 35 6.91 -6.25 -1.99
CA LEU A 35 5.68 -6.02 -2.73
C LEU A 35 5.79 -4.87 -3.71
N VAL A 36 6.41 -3.76 -3.30
CA VAL A 36 6.49 -2.61 -4.19
C VAL A 36 7.41 -2.85 -5.36
N LYS A 37 8.22 -3.90 -5.31
CA LYS A 37 9.07 -4.25 -6.44
C LYS A 37 8.35 -5.10 -7.46
N GLU A 38 7.19 -5.60 -7.12
CA GLU A 38 6.46 -6.46 -8.05
C GLU A 38 5.97 -5.69 -9.24
N LYS A 39 6.04 -6.33 -10.38
CA LYS A 39 5.55 -5.74 -11.59
C LYS A 39 4.05 -5.53 -11.47
N GLY A 40 3.61 -4.36 -11.81
CA GLY A 40 2.19 -4.06 -11.74
C GLY A 40 1.74 -3.44 -10.44
N PHE A 41 2.60 -3.44 -9.43
CA PHE A 41 2.22 -2.79 -8.18
C PHE A 41 2.31 -1.27 -8.36
N PRO A 42 1.30 -0.52 -7.90
CA PRO A 42 1.28 0.93 -8.11
C PRO A 42 2.21 1.66 -7.16
N SER A 43 3.41 1.91 -7.60
CA SER A 43 4.33 2.71 -6.83
C SER A 43 5.11 3.60 -7.76
N LEU A 44 5.66 4.68 -7.23
CA LEU A 44 6.56 5.50 -8.00
C LEU A 44 7.77 5.83 -7.16
N THR A 45 8.89 6.03 -7.83
CA THR A 45 10.13 6.31 -7.16
C THR A 45 10.58 7.71 -7.53
N ILE A 46 10.81 8.51 -6.50
CA ILE A 46 11.29 9.86 -6.70
C ILE A 46 12.58 9.97 -5.91
N GLY A 47 13.69 10.12 -6.62
CA GLY A 47 14.98 10.06 -5.97
C GLY A 47 15.17 8.70 -5.36
N SER A 48 15.40 8.63 -4.08
CA SER A 48 15.55 7.36 -3.40
C SER A 48 14.30 6.97 -2.62
N ARG A 49 13.22 7.69 -2.81
CA ARG A 49 12.00 7.42 -2.05
C ARG A 49 11.00 6.68 -2.90
N ILE A 50 10.39 5.68 -2.29
CA ILE A 50 9.32 4.91 -2.92
C ILE A 50 8.01 5.39 -2.34
N LEU A 51 7.11 5.80 -3.22
CA LEU A 51 5.83 6.37 -2.81
C LEU A 51 4.69 5.58 -3.44
N ILE A 52 3.62 5.40 -2.68
CA ILE A 52 2.48 4.63 -3.17
C ILE A 52 1.25 5.52 -3.16
N PRO A 53 0.70 5.87 -4.32
CA PRO A 53 -0.53 6.67 -4.36
C PRO A 53 -1.70 5.88 -3.77
N ARG A 54 -2.40 6.48 -2.85
CA ARG A 54 -3.50 5.80 -2.17
C ARG A 54 -4.55 5.26 -3.14
N ASP A 55 -4.99 6.10 -4.05
CA ASP A 55 -6.07 5.70 -4.94
C ASP A 55 -5.68 4.53 -5.82
N LYS A 56 -4.42 4.51 -6.25
CA LYS A 56 -3.94 3.40 -7.06
C LYS A 56 -3.82 2.14 -6.24
N LEU A 57 -3.43 2.28 -4.98
CA LEU A 57 -3.34 1.14 -4.08
C LEU A 57 -4.71 0.52 -3.87
N ILE A 58 -5.71 1.36 -3.67
CA ILE A 58 -7.08 0.87 -3.46
C ILE A 58 -7.54 0.09 -4.68
N ALA A 59 -7.28 0.63 -5.86
CA ALA A 59 -7.67 -0.06 -7.09
C ALA A 59 -6.95 -1.39 -7.23
N TRP A 60 -5.67 -1.42 -6.84
CA TRP A 60 -4.89 -2.65 -6.92
C TRP A 60 -5.44 -3.71 -5.97
N ILE A 61 -5.77 -3.31 -4.75
CA ILE A 61 -6.34 -4.22 -3.78
C ILE A 61 -7.66 -4.77 -4.28
N ASP A 62 -8.48 -3.90 -4.82
CA ASP A 62 -9.78 -4.29 -5.32
C ASP A 62 -9.66 -5.29 -6.46
N ALA A 63 -8.75 -5.03 -7.37
CA ALA A 63 -8.54 -5.93 -8.49
C ALA A 63 -8.05 -7.29 -8.03
N LYS A 64 -7.17 -7.31 -7.04
CA LYS A 64 -6.64 -8.57 -6.56
C LYS A 64 -7.68 -9.37 -5.79
N SER A 65 -8.45 -8.69 -4.98
CA SER A 65 -9.38 -9.42 -4.14
C SER A 65 -10.60 -9.87 -4.92
N SER A 66 -11.04 -9.11 -5.89
CA SER A 66 -12.25 -9.50 -6.58
C SER A 66 -12.04 -10.69 -7.48
N ARG A 67 -10.83 -10.87 -8.02
CA ARG A 67 -10.69 -12.03 -8.88
C ARG A 67 -10.48 -13.31 -8.12
N GLY A 68 -9.76 -13.24 -7.02
CA GLY A 68 -9.54 -14.46 -6.28
C GLY A 68 -10.75 -14.90 -5.56
N GLY A 69 -11.45 -13.99 -5.08
CA GLY A 69 -12.52 -14.34 -4.28
C GLY A 69 -13.62 -14.84 -5.02
N GLY A 70 -13.39 -14.38 -6.05
CA GLY A 70 -14.52 -14.82 -6.55
C GLY A 70 -15.23 -14.88 -5.39
#